data_c2dac2a3f45fabcf72c16f86d948f24f
#
_entry.id   c2dac2a3f45fabcf72c16f86d948f24f
#
_cell.length_a   1.000
_cell.length_b   1.000
_cell.length_c   1.000
_cell.angle_alpha   90.00
_cell.angle_beta   90.00
_cell.angle_gamma   90.00
#
_symmetry.space_group_name_H-M   'P 1'
#
loop_
_entity.id
_entity.type
_entity.pdbx_description
1 polymer ?
#
loop_
_entity_poly.entity_id
_entity_poly.type
_entity_poly.pdbx_seq_one_letter_code
_entity_poly.pdbx_strand_id
1 'polypeptide(L)'
;MHREMANIAACYSSAGVAINAAGAATIKTTNTSQIMFNGAIKSVAATSAIAFPATIASQPAGTTFTYLLTFKFSDGSARIFGPQELLGVNGTNIGNRNPTANATAIANSLPRVPDGFVVVGAVKITTDASTVFTPGTTALDASGITATYTNLSGYPDYGITV
;
A
#
# COMPACT_ATOMS: atom_id res chain seq x y z
N MET A 1 28.24 10.67 20.31
CA MET A 1 27.83 10.46 18.92
C MET A 1 26.36 10.07 18.93
N HIS A 2 25.48 11.02 18.69
CA HIS A 2 24.07 10.70 18.49
C HIS A 2 23.94 10.07 17.11
N ARG A 3 23.76 8.76 17.07
CA ARG A 3 23.13 8.17 15.91
C ARG A 3 21.68 8.64 15.96
N GLU A 4 21.28 9.51 15.06
CA GLU A 4 19.89 9.63 14.72
C GLU A 4 19.45 8.21 14.32
N MET A 5 18.70 7.57 15.21
CA MET A 5 18.01 6.37 14.82
C MET A 5 17.00 6.85 13.79
N ALA A 6 17.26 6.56 12.52
CA ALA A 6 16.28 6.76 11.45
C ALA A 6 14.94 6.18 11.93
N ASN A 7 13.85 6.85 11.61
CA ASN A 7 12.50 6.42 11.95
C ASN A 7 12.29 4.98 11.46
N ILE A 8 12.51 4.00 12.34
CA ILE A 8 12.41 2.59 12.01
C ILE A 8 10.94 2.22 12.10
N ALA A 9 10.35 1.91 10.96
CA ALA A 9 9.01 1.36 10.86
C ALA A 9 9.10 -0.11 10.44
N ALA A 10 8.42 -1.00 11.16
CA ALA A 10 8.41 -2.42 10.86
C ALA A 10 7.09 -3.09 11.21
N CYS A 11 6.74 -4.14 10.47
CA CYS A 11 5.66 -5.05 10.81
C CYS A 11 6.26 -6.39 11.25
N TYR A 12 6.04 -6.79 12.49
CA TYR A 12 6.61 -8.02 13.06
C TYR A 12 5.80 -9.28 12.77
N SER A 13 4.53 -9.13 12.43
CA SER A 13 3.65 -10.27 12.15
C SER A 13 2.90 -10.06 10.85
N SER A 14 2.64 -11.16 10.13
CA SER A 14 1.88 -11.11 8.88
C SER A 14 0.48 -10.54 9.10
N ALA A 15 0.14 -9.49 8.37
CA ALA A 15 -1.19 -8.90 8.41
C ALA A 15 -2.27 -9.77 7.74
N GLY A 16 -1.87 -10.70 6.88
CA GLY A 16 -2.80 -11.52 6.11
C GLY A 16 -3.59 -10.71 5.10
N VAL A 17 -2.89 -9.95 4.24
CA VAL A 17 -3.53 -9.10 3.22
C VAL A 17 -4.23 -9.94 2.17
N ALA A 18 -5.49 -9.66 1.91
CA ALA A 18 -6.32 -10.37 0.94
C ALA A 18 -7.43 -9.45 0.40
N ILE A 19 -8.09 -9.90 -0.68
CA ILE A 19 -9.36 -9.28 -1.09
C ILE A 19 -10.39 -9.39 0.03
N ASN A 20 -11.20 -8.35 0.22
CA ASN A 20 -12.19 -8.34 1.29
C ASN A 20 -13.29 -9.40 1.10
N ALA A 21 -13.82 -9.49 -0.12
CA ALA A 21 -14.79 -10.49 -0.55
C ALA A 21 -14.73 -10.60 -2.08
N ALA A 22 -15.33 -11.65 -2.65
CA ALA A 22 -15.49 -11.76 -4.10
C ALA A 22 -16.26 -10.55 -4.65
N GLY A 23 -15.80 -9.99 -5.76
CA GLY A 23 -16.35 -8.77 -6.38
C GLY A 23 -16.06 -7.47 -5.63
N ALA A 24 -15.20 -7.49 -4.62
CA ALA A 24 -14.92 -6.29 -3.84
C ALA A 24 -13.80 -5.43 -4.48
N ALA A 25 -13.98 -4.11 -4.41
CA ALA A 25 -12.95 -3.11 -4.70
C ALA A 25 -12.11 -2.75 -3.45
N THR A 26 -12.23 -3.53 -2.39
CA THR A 26 -11.58 -3.32 -1.08
C THR A 26 -10.74 -4.53 -0.70
N ILE A 27 -9.73 -4.30 0.13
CA ILE A 27 -8.91 -5.35 0.74
C ILE A 27 -9.21 -5.48 2.24
N LYS A 28 -8.66 -6.52 2.85
CA LYS A 28 -8.70 -6.74 4.30
C LYS A 28 -7.37 -7.24 4.81
N THR A 29 -7.16 -7.13 6.11
CA THR A 29 -6.19 -7.93 6.83
C THR A 29 -6.92 -8.99 7.64
N THR A 30 -6.38 -10.22 7.67
CA THR A 30 -7.03 -11.35 8.36
C THR A 30 -6.47 -11.58 9.75
N ASN A 31 -5.31 -11.00 10.05
CA ASN A 31 -4.59 -11.20 11.29
C ASN A 31 -4.41 -9.89 12.06
N THR A 32 -4.28 -9.98 13.36
CA THR A 32 -3.77 -8.88 14.18
C THR A 32 -2.30 -8.66 13.84
N SER A 33 -1.96 -7.41 13.50
CA SER A 33 -0.60 -7.01 13.13
C SER A 33 0.10 -6.38 14.32
N GLN A 34 1.35 -6.77 14.56
CA GLN A 34 2.26 -6.08 15.47
C GLN A 34 3.11 -5.11 14.65
N ILE A 35 2.90 -3.83 14.83
CA ILE A 35 3.66 -2.79 14.12
C ILE A 35 4.57 -2.04 15.09
N MET A 36 5.72 -1.60 14.60
CA MET A 36 6.66 -0.79 15.35
C MET A 36 6.95 0.52 14.61
N PHE A 37 7.06 1.58 15.39
CA PHE A 37 7.55 2.86 14.92
C PHE A 37 8.37 3.53 16.02
N ASN A 38 9.62 3.92 15.73
CA ASN A 38 10.53 4.54 16.69
C ASN A 38 10.67 3.78 18.02
N GLY A 39 10.75 2.45 17.95
CA GLY A 39 10.95 1.60 19.13
C GLY A 39 9.67 1.30 19.93
N ALA A 40 8.55 1.93 19.61
CA ALA A 40 7.27 1.61 20.24
C ALA A 40 6.51 0.56 19.41
N ILE A 41 5.86 -0.40 20.07
CA ILE A 41 5.09 -1.47 19.43
C ILE A 41 3.59 -1.23 19.67
N LYS A 42 2.80 -1.45 18.63
CA LYS A 42 1.35 -1.36 18.68
C LYS A 42 0.72 -2.58 18.01
N SER A 43 -0.32 -3.12 18.62
CA SER A 43 -1.19 -4.11 18.00
C SER A 43 -2.30 -3.43 17.22
N VAL A 44 -2.50 -3.83 15.96
CA VAL A 44 -3.62 -3.41 15.14
C VAL A 44 -4.46 -4.65 14.81
N ALA A 45 -5.72 -4.62 15.18
CA ALA A 45 -6.63 -5.73 14.92
C ALA A 45 -6.85 -5.95 13.41
N ALA A 46 -7.26 -7.15 13.03
CA ALA A 46 -7.71 -7.45 11.68
C ALA A 46 -8.76 -6.41 11.23
N THR A 47 -8.57 -5.86 10.05
CA THR A 47 -9.38 -4.77 9.51
C THR A 47 -10.00 -5.18 8.18
N SER A 48 -11.30 -5.01 8.03
CA SER A 48 -12.04 -5.30 6.80
C SER A 48 -12.37 -4.04 6.01
N ALA A 49 -12.75 -4.21 4.75
CA ALA A 49 -13.24 -3.14 3.87
C ALA A 49 -12.28 -1.93 3.74
N ILE A 50 -10.98 -2.19 3.69
CA ILE A 50 -9.99 -1.15 3.45
C ILE A 50 -10.08 -0.71 1.99
N ALA A 51 -10.53 0.52 1.77
CA ALA A 51 -10.71 1.06 0.43
C ALA A 51 -9.41 1.67 -0.13
N PHE A 52 -9.23 1.55 -1.43
CA PHE A 52 -8.28 2.39 -2.15
C PHE A 52 -8.84 3.82 -2.16
N PRO A 53 -8.05 4.84 -1.79
CA PRO A 53 -8.51 6.22 -1.84
C PRO A 53 -8.98 6.62 -3.24
N ALA A 54 -10.17 7.21 -3.34
CA ALA A 54 -10.72 7.68 -4.60
C ALA A 54 -9.91 8.84 -5.24
N THR A 55 -8.99 9.41 -4.47
CA THR A 55 -8.06 10.46 -4.94
C THR A 55 -6.88 9.90 -5.75
N ILE A 56 -6.68 8.59 -5.73
CA ILE A 56 -5.65 7.93 -6.54
C ILE A 56 -6.13 7.87 -7.99
N ALA A 57 -5.32 8.39 -8.91
CA ALA A 57 -5.66 8.35 -10.33
C ALA A 57 -5.77 6.91 -10.85
N SER A 58 -6.65 6.68 -11.82
CA SER A 58 -6.85 5.36 -12.41
C SER A 58 -5.58 4.82 -13.07
N GLN A 59 -5.36 3.53 -12.90
CA GLN A 59 -4.25 2.80 -13.54
C GLN A 59 -4.65 2.43 -14.97
N PRO A 60 -3.84 2.80 -15.99
CA PRO A 60 -4.15 2.50 -17.37
C PRO A 60 -4.17 1.00 -17.68
N ALA A 61 -4.84 0.64 -18.75
CA ALA A 61 -4.79 -0.70 -19.33
C ALA A 61 -3.35 -1.09 -19.72
N GLY A 62 -3.05 -2.39 -19.63
CA GLY A 62 -1.74 -2.94 -20.00
C GLY A 62 -0.61 -2.56 -19.04
N THR A 63 -0.90 -2.21 -17.78
CA THR A 63 0.11 -1.79 -16.80
C THR A 63 0.11 -2.66 -15.56
N THR A 64 1.23 -2.59 -14.82
CA THR A 64 1.36 -3.26 -13.51
C THR A 64 1.84 -2.24 -12.48
N PHE A 65 1.00 -1.94 -11.49
CA PHE A 65 1.33 -1.01 -10.41
C PHE A 65 1.32 -1.71 -9.07
N THR A 66 2.20 -1.29 -8.17
CA THR A 66 2.27 -1.82 -6.80
C THR A 66 1.76 -0.76 -5.83
N TYR A 67 0.73 -1.10 -5.08
CA TYR A 67 0.13 -0.30 -4.02
C TYR A 67 0.60 -0.82 -2.67
N LEU A 68 0.83 0.06 -1.70
CA LEU A 68 1.27 -0.32 -0.36
C LEU A 68 0.14 -0.12 0.65
N LEU A 69 -0.16 -1.19 1.39
CA LEU A 69 -1.05 -1.12 2.55
C LEU A 69 -0.23 -0.75 3.78
N THR A 70 -0.68 0.27 4.47
CA THR A 70 -0.06 0.78 5.69
C THR A 70 -1.04 0.91 6.82
N PHE A 71 -0.53 0.86 8.05
CA PHE A 71 -1.23 1.34 9.23
C PHE A 71 -0.56 2.60 9.77
N LYS A 72 -1.37 3.62 10.09
CA LYS A 72 -0.89 4.81 10.78
C LYS A 72 -0.61 4.46 12.23
N PHE A 73 0.62 4.69 12.69
CA PHE A 73 1.00 4.25 14.03
C PHE A 73 0.22 4.98 15.14
N SER A 74 -0.11 6.25 14.96
CA SER A 74 -0.79 7.05 15.99
C SER A 74 -2.16 6.50 16.38
N ASP A 75 -2.97 6.03 15.43
CA ASP A 75 -4.36 5.61 15.66
C ASP A 75 -4.68 4.20 15.14
N GLY A 76 -3.78 3.56 14.40
CA GLY A 76 -3.98 2.23 13.81
C GLY A 76 -4.86 2.24 12.56
N SER A 77 -5.21 3.39 12.02
CA SER A 77 -6.01 3.47 10.81
C SER A 77 -5.25 2.93 9.58
N ALA A 78 -5.97 2.22 8.72
CA ALA A 78 -5.41 1.69 7.49
C ALA A 78 -5.45 2.72 6.36
N ARG A 79 -4.39 2.74 5.54
CA ARG A 79 -4.36 3.50 4.30
C ARG A 79 -3.57 2.75 3.23
N ILE A 80 -4.07 2.81 2.00
CA ILE A 80 -3.37 2.34 0.81
C ILE A 80 -2.75 3.55 0.10
N PHE A 81 -1.47 3.45 -0.24
CA PHE A 81 -0.75 4.43 -1.05
C PHE A 81 -0.53 3.88 -2.45
N GLY A 82 -0.79 4.70 -3.47
CA GLY A 82 -0.55 4.37 -4.87
C GLY A 82 0.73 4.99 -5.41
N PRO A 83 1.44 4.33 -6.34
CA PRO A 83 2.69 4.84 -6.88
C PRO A 83 2.52 6.09 -7.74
N GLN A 84 1.30 6.40 -8.17
CA GLN A 84 0.96 7.61 -8.93
C GLN A 84 0.69 8.83 -8.05
N GLU A 85 0.49 8.67 -6.74
CA GLU A 85 0.20 9.78 -5.84
C GLU A 85 1.38 10.74 -5.68
N LEU A 86 1.07 12.02 -5.60
CA LEU A 86 1.95 13.05 -5.08
C LEU A 86 1.48 13.39 -3.67
N LEU A 87 2.35 13.19 -2.69
CA LEU A 87 1.97 13.27 -1.29
C LEU A 87 2.58 14.49 -0.62
N GLY A 88 1.75 15.21 0.13
CA GLY A 88 2.18 16.20 1.11
C GLY A 88 2.80 15.54 2.34
N VAL A 89 3.32 16.37 3.24
CA VAL A 89 4.10 15.94 4.43
C VAL A 89 3.32 14.99 5.33
N ASN A 90 2.00 15.19 5.43
CA ASN A 90 1.12 14.39 6.31
C ASN A 90 0.48 13.18 5.60
N GLY A 91 0.97 12.80 4.42
CA GLY A 91 0.40 11.72 3.62
C GLY A 91 -0.89 12.09 2.91
N THR A 92 -1.26 13.36 2.86
CA THR A 92 -2.39 13.83 2.06
C THR A 92 -2.04 13.79 0.59
N ASN A 93 -2.91 13.24 -0.23
CA ASN A 93 -2.76 13.33 -1.68
C ASN A 93 -2.96 14.79 -2.13
N ILE A 94 -1.92 15.38 -2.72
CA ILE A 94 -1.92 16.74 -3.25
C ILE A 94 -1.99 16.77 -4.79
N GLY A 95 -2.07 15.61 -5.42
CA GLY A 95 -2.16 15.43 -6.86
C GLY A 95 -1.70 14.04 -7.28
N ASN A 96 -1.69 13.80 -8.58
CA ASN A 96 -1.19 12.55 -9.14
C ASN A 96 -0.22 12.82 -10.29
N ARG A 97 0.80 12.00 -10.43
CA ARG A 97 1.53 11.88 -11.69
C ARG A 97 0.55 11.37 -12.76
N ASN A 98 0.65 11.89 -13.97
CA ASN A 98 -0.20 11.39 -15.07
C ASN A 98 0.15 9.91 -15.34
N PRO A 99 -0.75 8.94 -15.00
CA PRO A 99 -0.41 7.53 -15.09
C PRO A 99 -0.28 7.02 -16.52
N THR A 100 -0.91 7.68 -17.48
CA THR A 100 -0.79 7.33 -18.91
C THR A 100 0.55 7.78 -19.48
N ALA A 101 0.93 9.03 -19.23
CA ALA A 101 2.19 9.58 -19.75
C ALA A 101 3.43 9.00 -19.04
N ASN A 102 3.29 8.56 -17.79
CA ASN A 102 4.38 8.09 -16.96
C ASN A 102 4.26 6.61 -16.55
N ALA A 103 3.49 5.81 -17.30
CA ALA A 103 3.13 4.45 -16.92
C ALA A 103 4.34 3.59 -16.57
N THR A 104 5.39 3.61 -17.40
CA THR A 104 6.63 2.85 -17.17
C THR A 104 7.37 3.29 -15.91
N ALA A 105 7.49 4.60 -15.70
CA ALA A 105 8.17 5.13 -14.52
C ALA A 105 7.40 4.82 -13.24
N ILE A 106 6.06 4.86 -13.28
CA ILE A 106 5.18 4.53 -12.16
C ILE A 106 5.24 3.02 -11.89
N ALA A 107 5.19 2.17 -12.91
CA ALA A 107 5.28 0.72 -12.77
C ALA A 107 6.59 0.26 -12.11
N ASN A 108 7.67 0.99 -12.32
CA ASN A 108 8.99 0.72 -11.75
C ASN A 108 9.25 1.45 -10.42
N SER A 109 8.23 2.07 -9.82
CA SER A 109 8.35 2.78 -8.55
C SER A 109 7.43 2.19 -7.49
N LEU A 110 7.84 2.32 -6.21
CA LEU A 110 6.96 2.09 -5.08
C LEU A 110 6.34 3.41 -4.62
N PRO A 111 5.15 3.37 -4.01
CA PRO A 111 4.59 4.54 -3.36
C PRO A 111 5.54 5.12 -2.31
N ARG A 112 5.59 6.43 -2.22
CA ARG A 112 6.21 7.09 -1.07
C ARG A 112 5.30 6.91 0.14
N VAL A 113 5.86 6.41 1.24
CA VAL A 113 5.15 6.28 2.51
C VAL A 113 5.66 7.36 3.45
N PRO A 114 4.79 8.27 3.93
CA PRO A 114 5.17 9.30 4.89
C PRO A 114 5.53 8.73 6.26
N ASP A 115 6.26 9.51 7.05
CA ASP A 115 6.56 9.17 8.44
C ASP A 115 5.28 8.93 9.24
N GLY A 116 5.35 7.99 10.18
CA GLY A 116 4.22 7.60 11.01
C GLY A 116 3.31 6.53 10.41
N PHE A 117 3.55 6.10 9.16
CA PHE A 117 2.87 4.97 8.54
C PHE A 117 3.81 3.78 8.47
N VAL A 118 3.29 2.60 8.82
CA VAL A 118 4.03 1.34 8.78
C VAL A 118 3.48 0.47 7.66
N VAL A 119 4.34 0.06 6.72
CA VAL A 119 3.95 -0.83 5.62
C VAL A 119 3.74 -2.24 6.16
N VAL A 120 2.58 -2.82 5.91
CA VAL A 120 2.21 -4.17 6.36
C VAL A 120 1.96 -5.12 5.21
N GLY A 121 1.79 -4.60 4.01
CA GLY A 121 1.60 -5.41 2.82
C GLY A 121 1.64 -4.62 1.53
N ALA A 122 1.67 -5.35 0.42
CA ALA A 122 1.60 -4.80 -0.91
C ALA A 122 0.51 -5.48 -1.72
N VAL A 123 -0.14 -4.72 -2.58
CA VAL A 123 -1.08 -5.22 -3.58
C VAL A 123 -0.53 -4.84 -4.95
N LYS A 124 -0.13 -5.84 -5.71
CA LYS A 124 0.33 -5.66 -7.09
C LYS A 124 -0.86 -5.89 -8.01
N ILE A 125 -1.25 -4.87 -8.77
CA ILE A 125 -2.37 -4.92 -9.70
C ILE A 125 -1.84 -4.87 -11.12
N THR A 126 -2.18 -5.90 -11.90
CA THR A 126 -1.91 -5.97 -13.34
C THR A 126 -3.24 -5.86 -14.07
N THR A 127 -3.30 -4.95 -15.03
CA THR A 127 -4.44 -4.77 -15.94
C THR A 127 -4.12 -5.38 -17.30
N ASP A 128 -5.11 -5.95 -17.96
CA ASP A 128 -4.97 -6.40 -19.35
C ASP A 128 -4.91 -5.21 -20.32
N ALA A 129 -4.77 -5.49 -21.60
CA ALA A 129 -4.61 -4.47 -22.64
C ALA A 129 -5.84 -3.57 -22.85
N SER A 130 -6.98 -3.90 -22.26
CA SER A 130 -8.26 -3.21 -22.46
C SER A 130 -8.90 -2.68 -21.17
N THR A 131 -8.49 -3.19 -20.02
CA THR A 131 -9.11 -2.90 -18.74
C THR A 131 -8.35 -1.83 -17.96
N VAL A 132 -9.07 -0.80 -17.53
CA VAL A 132 -8.56 0.25 -16.64
C VAL A 132 -8.92 -0.12 -15.19
N PHE A 133 -7.98 -0.02 -14.27
CA PHE A 133 -8.27 -0.16 -12.84
C PHE A 133 -8.52 1.21 -12.23
N THR A 134 -9.74 1.42 -11.72
CA THR A 134 -10.11 2.64 -10.98
C THR A 134 -10.11 2.33 -9.48
N PRO A 135 -9.16 2.88 -8.70
CA PRO A 135 -9.08 2.68 -7.26
C PRO A 135 -10.40 2.99 -6.55
N GLY A 136 -10.81 2.10 -5.64
CA GLY A 136 -12.05 2.24 -4.90
C GLY A 136 -13.33 1.90 -5.66
N THR A 137 -13.25 1.60 -6.95
CA THR A 137 -14.43 1.29 -7.80
C THR A 137 -14.32 -0.06 -8.49
N THR A 138 -13.18 -0.33 -9.14
CA THR A 138 -12.99 -1.59 -9.86
C THR A 138 -12.77 -2.74 -8.90
N ALA A 139 -13.53 -3.82 -9.04
CA ALA A 139 -13.32 -5.05 -8.26
C ALA A 139 -11.92 -5.64 -8.52
N LEU A 140 -11.28 -6.14 -7.47
CA LEU A 140 -9.92 -6.66 -7.53
C LEU A 140 -9.80 -8.03 -8.22
N ASP A 141 -10.93 -8.68 -8.41
CA ASP A 141 -11.10 -9.94 -9.15
C ASP A 141 -11.94 -9.78 -10.43
N ALA A 142 -12.11 -8.53 -10.90
CA ALA A 142 -12.80 -8.28 -12.16
C ALA A 142 -12.05 -8.89 -13.34
N SER A 143 -12.79 -9.22 -14.40
CA SER A 143 -12.17 -9.65 -15.65
C SER A 143 -11.16 -8.60 -16.15
N GLY A 144 -9.98 -9.06 -16.55
CA GLY A 144 -8.87 -8.19 -16.96
C GLY A 144 -8.06 -7.55 -15.81
N ILE A 145 -8.39 -7.86 -14.56
CA ILE A 145 -7.63 -7.45 -13.38
C ILE A 145 -7.01 -8.68 -12.71
N THR A 146 -5.71 -8.59 -12.43
CA THR A 146 -5.00 -9.59 -11.61
C THR A 146 -4.40 -8.87 -10.40
N ALA A 147 -4.90 -9.17 -9.21
CA ALA A 147 -4.37 -8.65 -7.96
C ALA A 147 -3.57 -9.73 -7.23
N THR A 148 -2.33 -9.41 -6.86
CA THR A 148 -1.45 -10.28 -6.06
C THR A 148 -1.15 -9.60 -4.73
N TYR A 149 -1.33 -10.33 -3.64
CA TYR A 149 -1.19 -9.84 -2.28
C TYR A 149 0.11 -10.36 -1.67
N THR A 150 0.91 -9.47 -1.12
CA THR A 150 2.16 -9.80 -0.43
C THR A 150 2.12 -9.26 0.99
N ASN A 151 2.39 -10.13 1.96
CA ASN A 151 2.55 -9.73 3.34
C ASN A 151 4.00 -9.32 3.57
N LEU A 152 4.18 -8.14 4.14
CA LEU A 152 5.49 -7.61 4.50
C LEU A 152 5.62 -7.67 6.02
N SER A 153 6.20 -8.76 6.50
CA SER A 153 6.49 -8.95 7.92
C SER A 153 7.94 -9.40 8.10
N GLY A 154 8.55 -9.03 9.20
CA GLY A 154 9.91 -9.40 9.53
C GLY A 154 10.67 -8.26 10.19
N TYR A 155 11.96 -8.47 10.37
CA TYR A 155 12.85 -7.44 10.88
C TYR A 155 12.92 -6.27 9.91
N PRO A 156 13.03 -5.04 10.42
CA PRO A 156 13.21 -3.89 9.56
C PRO A 156 14.40 -4.14 8.63
N ASP A 157 14.17 -3.93 7.35
CA ASP A 157 15.26 -3.88 6.39
C ASP A 157 16.06 -2.60 6.68
N TYR A 158 17.20 -2.75 7.28
CA TYR A 158 18.11 -1.63 7.59
C TYR A 158 18.79 -1.07 6.34
N GLY A 159 18.32 -1.41 5.15
CA GLY A 159 18.94 -0.98 3.91
C GLY A 159 20.30 -1.62 3.67
N ILE A 160 20.58 -2.73 4.34
CA ILE A 160 21.73 -3.56 4.03
C ILE A 160 21.34 -4.42 2.82
N THR A 161 21.55 -3.88 1.65
CA THR A 161 21.63 -4.69 0.43
C THR A 161 22.88 -5.54 0.55
N VAL A 162 22.68 -6.82 0.73
CA VAL A 162 23.76 -7.80 0.58
C VAL A 162 24.00 -8.05 -0.91
#